data_5a2a95ed412ee0423b7a51b256bf2fb1
#
_entry.id   5a2a95ed412ee0423b7a51b256bf2fb1
#
_cell.length_a   1.000
_cell.length_b   1.000
_cell.length_c   1.000
_cell.angle_alpha   90.00
_cell.angle_beta   90.00
_cell.angle_gamma   90.00
#
_symmetry.space_group_name_H-M   'P 1'
#
loop_
_entity.id
_entity.type
_entity.pdbx_description
1 polymer ?
#
loop_
_entity_poly.entity_id
_entity_poly.type
_entity_poly.pdbx_seq_one_letter_code
_entity_poly.pdbx_strand_id
1 'polypeptide(L)'
;MTNWSLARLFIAAIMSLVMVPLCAAQEDPVPAPEDAKAIVHTQFDALFTSVSDQLTNNQEMYLSNPVAYYDFLTSTVINLWDSSSTTRALVGKSHYKKLSDQQRLSLIAAVDQTLIRYAFEGLESYGGQVFRVADVVVNEKRGMGWVQVLMESPIIPDINLDILIKRNDANAWQAVDIRVKGITYVAIKKHKYREILEEQGFNALMDNLTDKNTDFFKAVCAGANNPELEGSAPC
;
A
#
# COMPACT_ATOMS: atom_id res chain seq x y z
N MET A 1 84.54 56.42 -19.42
CA MET A 1 85.58 55.42 -19.45
C MET A 1 84.88 54.07 -19.22
N THR A 2 84.93 53.30 -20.27
CA THR A 2 85.07 51.85 -20.35
C THR A 2 83.92 51.01 -19.81
N ASN A 3 83.21 50.52 -20.67
CA ASN A 3 83.32 49.23 -21.41
C ASN A 3 82.73 48.04 -20.77
N TRP A 4 81.79 47.44 -21.49
CA TRP A 4 81.72 46.04 -21.98
C TRP A 4 81.06 45.07 -21.04
N SER A 5 80.30 44.07 -21.39
CA SER A 5 80.09 43.33 -22.67
C SER A 5 78.89 42.40 -22.45
N LEU A 6 78.14 42.25 -23.49
CA LEU A 6 77.40 41.09 -23.98
C LEU A 6 77.59 39.77 -23.23
N ALA A 7 76.49 39.20 -22.76
CA ALA A 7 76.28 37.74 -22.91
C ALA A 7 74.76 37.43 -23.04
N ARG A 8 74.44 37.10 -24.28
CA ARG A 8 73.16 36.52 -24.65
C ARG A 8 73.07 35.13 -24.04
N LEU A 9 72.09 34.87 -23.21
CA LEU A 9 71.70 33.52 -22.87
C LEU A 9 70.22 33.31 -23.28
N PHE A 10 70.07 32.54 -24.35
CA PHE A 10 68.78 31.98 -24.80
C PHE A 10 68.28 31.02 -23.75
N ILE A 11 67.20 31.40 -23.09
CA ILE A 11 66.39 30.44 -22.34
C ILE A 11 65.25 30.04 -23.23
N ALA A 12 65.37 28.86 -23.83
CA ALA A 12 64.29 28.20 -24.54
C ALA A 12 63.29 27.72 -23.49
N ALA A 13 62.17 28.45 -23.35
CA ALA A 13 61.03 27.97 -22.58
C ALA A 13 60.37 26.82 -23.35
N ILE A 14 60.63 25.59 -22.90
CA ILE A 14 59.89 24.41 -23.35
C ILE A 14 58.51 24.50 -22.71
N MET A 15 57.54 24.96 -23.47
CA MET A 15 56.14 24.94 -23.10
C MET A 15 55.61 23.53 -23.27
N SER A 16 55.75 22.73 -22.21
CA SER A 16 55.15 21.40 -22.15
C SER A 16 53.62 21.53 -22.09
N LEU A 17 53.01 21.33 -23.25
CA LEU A 17 51.55 21.25 -23.41
C LEU A 17 51.08 19.97 -22.71
N VAL A 18 50.67 20.08 -21.45
CA VAL A 18 50.00 18.99 -20.75
C VAL A 18 48.61 18.84 -21.38
N MET A 19 48.48 17.91 -22.32
CA MET A 19 47.17 17.42 -22.74
C MET A 19 46.54 16.67 -21.56
N VAL A 20 45.66 17.36 -20.83
CA VAL A 20 44.73 16.70 -19.89
C VAL A 20 43.73 15.98 -20.76
N PRO A 21 43.62 14.63 -20.67
CA PRO A 21 42.55 13.93 -21.35
C PRO A 21 41.22 14.41 -20.71
N LEU A 22 40.38 15.06 -21.51
CA LEU A 22 39.01 15.36 -21.17
C LEU A 22 38.30 14.00 -21.06
N CYS A 23 38.30 13.44 -19.87
CA CYS A 23 37.42 12.32 -19.54
C CYS A 23 35.99 12.84 -19.71
N ALA A 24 35.42 12.61 -20.89
CA ALA A 24 33.98 12.73 -21.06
C ALA A 24 33.35 11.75 -20.05
N ALA A 25 32.82 12.30 -18.98
CA ALA A 25 31.93 11.55 -18.12
C ALA A 25 30.79 11.06 -19.04
N GLN A 26 30.79 9.75 -19.33
CA GLN A 26 29.62 9.09 -19.89
C GLN A 26 28.56 9.24 -18.83
N GLU A 27 27.63 10.17 -19.03
CA GLU A 27 26.40 10.18 -18.26
C GLU A 27 25.72 8.83 -18.57
N ASP A 28 25.62 7.98 -17.57
CA ASP A 28 24.79 6.78 -17.67
C ASP A 28 23.41 7.22 -18.16
N PRO A 29 22.83 6.54 -19.16
CA PRO A 29 21.53 6.93 -19.69
C PRO A 29 20.55 6.93 -18.52
N VAL A 30 19.97 8.11 -18.24
CA VAL A 30 18.86 8.24 -17.28
C VAL A 30 17.82 7.21 -17.70
N PRO A 31 17.48 6.23 -16.86
CA PRO A 31 16.51 5.22 -17.22
C PRO A 31 15.25 5.93 -17.70
N ALA A 32 14.72 5.50 -18.84
CA ALA A 32 13.45 6.01 -19.34
C ALA A 32 12.42 5.91 -18.21
N PRO A 33 11.53 6.91 -18.02
CA PRO A 33 10.52 6.82 -16.99
C PRO A 33 9.77 5.51 -17.18
N GLU A 34 9.89 4.63 -16.19
CA GLU A 34 9.16 3.37 -16.19
C GLU A 34 7.67 3.68 -16.35
N ASP A 35 7.02 2.98 -17.27
CA ASP A 35 5.59 3.12 -17.49
C ASP A 35 4.86 2.83 -16.17
N ALA A 36 4.13 3.81 -15.66
CA ALA A 36 3.38 3.69 -14.41
C ALA A 36 2.46 2.45 -14.40
N LYS A 37 1.97 2.03 -15.57
CA LYS A 37 1.20 0.79 -15.73
C LYS A 37 2.05 -0.44 -15.40
N ALA A 38 3.29 -0.51 -15.88
CA ALA A 38 4.20 -1.61 -15.64
C ALA A 38 4.60 -1.70 -14.17
N ILE A 39 4.91 -0.56 -13.53
CA ILE A 39 5.23 -0.47 -12.10
C ILE A 39 4.07 -1.00 -11.26
N VAL A 40 2.86 -0.50 -11.50
CA VAL A 40 1.66 -0.92 -10.77
C VAL A 40 1.37 -2.41 -11.01
N HIS A 41 1.47 -2.88 -12.25
CA HIS A 41 1.26 -4.29 -12.56
C HIS A 41 2.22 -5.17 -11.75
N THR A 42 3.52 -4.90 -11.81
CA THR A 42 4.53 -5.67 -11.08
C THR A 42 4.29 -5.65 -9.57
N GLN A 43 3.96 -4.48 -8.99
CA GLN A 43 3.71 -4.33 -7.56
C GLN A 43 2.50 -5.16 -7.10
N PHE A 44 1.38 -5.08 -7.81
CA PHE A 44 0.16 -5.78 -7.42
C PHE A 44 0.17 -7.26 -7.80
N ASP A 45 0.86 -7.65 -8.86
CA ASP A 45 1.07 -9.05 -9.21
C ASP A 45 1.90 -9.76 -8.13
N ALA A 46 2.99 -9.14 -7.66
CA ALA A 46 3.77 -9.65 -6.54
C ALA A 46 2.94 -9.76 -5.24
N LEU A 47 2.08 -8.75 -4.94
CA LEU A 47 1.18 -8.80 -3.80
C LEU A 47 0.22 -10.00 -3.89
N PHE A 48 -0.49 -10.14 -5.01
CA PHE A 48 -1.51 -11.18 -5.15
C PHE A 48 -0.92 -12.58 -5.28
N THR A 49 0.26 -12.71 -5.87
CA THR A 49 1.04 -13.97 -5.83
C THR A 49 1.37 -14.34 -4.40
N SER A 50 1.93 -13.39 -3.62
CA SER A 50 2.25 -13.62 -2.21
C SER A 50 1.01 -13.98 -1.39
N VAL A 51 -0.11 -13.30 -1.59
CA VAL A 51 -1.38 -13.61 -0.89
C VAL A 51 -1.87 -15.01 -1.24
N SER A 52 -1.88 -15.38 -2.52
CA SER A 52 -2.29 -16.71 -2.97
C SER A 52 -1.42 -17.82 -2.38
N ASP A 53 -0.10 -17.64 -2.43
CA ASP A 53 0.87 -18.61 -1.91
C ASP A 53 0.74 -18.76 -0.39
N GLN A 54 0.61 -17.66 0.35
CA GLN A 54 0.46 -17.67 1.80
C GLN A 54 -0.85 -18.34 2.22
N LEU A 55 -1.95 -18.05 1.56
CA LEU A 55 -3.24 -18.69 1.86
C LEU A 55 -3.21 -20.18 1.51
N THR A 56 -2.63 -20.55 0.36
CA THR A 56 -2.56 -21.96 -0.07
C THR A 56 -1.69 -22.80 0.87
N ASN A 57 -0.56 -22.25 1.32
CA ASN A 57 0.42 -23.02 2.09
C ASN A 57 0.21 -22.94 3.61
N ASN A 58 -0.48 -21.91 4.11
CA ASN A 58 -0.54 -21.60 5.53
C ASN A 58 -1.96 -21.45 6.09
N GLN A 59 -3.02 -21.77 5.34
CA GLN A 59 -4.40 -21.58 5.80
C GLN A 59 -4.66 -22.23 7.18
N GLU A 60 -4.31 -23.49 7.35
CA GLU A 60 -4.53 -24.21 8.62
C GLU A 60 -3.74 -23.56 9.77
N MET A 61 -2.50 -23.16 9.50
CA MET A 61 -1.67 -22.45 10.49
C MET A 61 -2.28 -21.10 10.86
N TYR A 62 -2.78 -20.33 9.91
CA TYR A 62 -3.44 -19.04 10.15
C TYR A 62 -4.76 -19.19 10.92
N LEU A 63 -5.53 -20.23 10.67
CA LEU A 63 -6.75 -20.52 11.44
C LEU A 63 -6.45 -20.88 12.89
N SER A 64 -5.33 -21.56 13.15
CA SER A 64 -4.89 -21.92 14.50
C SER A 64 -4.02 -20.86 15.19
N ASN A 65 -3.46 -19.92 14.43
CA ASN A 65 -2.64 -18.81 14.92
C ASN A 65 -3.07 -17.48 14.29
N PRO A 66 -4.13 -16.86 14.80
CA PRO A 66 -4.63 -15.57 14.29
C PRO A 66 -3.61 -14.43 14.41
N VAL A 67 -2.66 -14.48 15.34
CA VAL A 67 -1.58 -13.48 15.42
C VAL A 67 -0.70 -13.51 14.18
N ALA A 68 -0.28 -14.70 13.74
CA ALA A 68 0.52 -14.84 12.52
C ALA A 68 -0.22 -14.35 11.27
N TYR A 69 -1.54 -14.58 11.18
CA TYR A 69 -2.33 -14.05 10.06
C TYR A 69 -2.50 -12.53 10.13
N TYR A 70 -2.72 -12.00 11.32
CA TYR A 70 -2.78 -10.55 11.53
C TYR A 70 -1.48 -9.85 11.13
N ASP A 71 -0.33 -10.40 11.52
CA ASP A 71 0.99 -9.88 11.16
C ASP A 71 1.24 -9.93 9.65
N PHE A 72 0.85 -11.03 9.01
CA PHE A 72 0.90 -11.14 7.54
C PHE A 72 0.05 -10.06 6.88
N LEU A 73 -1.20 -9.89 7.27
CA LEU A 73 -2.10 -8.88 6.69
C LEU A 73 -1.57 -7.46 6.91
N THR A 74 -1.10 -7.16 8.11
CA THR A 74 -0.59 -5.83 8.45
C THR A 74 0.67 -5.50 7.64
N SER A 75 1.63 -6.43 7.58
CA SER A 75 2.89 -6.22 6.88
C SER A 75 2.77 -6.21 5.36
N THR A 76 1.82 -6.96 4.80
CA THR A 76 1.72 -7.19 3.36
C THR A 76 0.58 -6.38 2.74
N VAL A 77 -0.62 -6.45 3.30
CA VAL A 77 -1.82 -5.83 2.70
C VAL A 77 -2.00 -4.40 3.16
N ILE A 78 -2.01 -4.16 4.48
CA ILE A 78 -2.28 -2.81 5.02
C ILE A 78 -1.17 -1.83 4.67
N ASN A 79 0.08 -2.24 4.61
CA ASN A 79 1.20 -1.38 4.19
C ASN A 79 1.05 -0.82 2.75
N LEU A 80 0.31 -1.52 1.90
CA LEU A 80 0.00 -1.06 0.54
C LEU A 80 -1.33 -0.30 0.44
N TRP A 81 -2.00 -0.04 1.57
CA TRP A 81 -3.31 0.60 1.62
C TRP A 81 -3.21 2.05 2.13
N ASP A 82 -3.78 3.02 1.40
CA ASP A 82 -3.96 4.41 1.86
C ASP A 82 -5.24 4.50 2.72
N SER A 83 -5.15 4.03 3.96
CA SER A 83 -6.25 4.02 4.92
C SER A 83 -6.80 5.41 5.22
N SER A 84 -5.98 6.44 5.15
CA SER A 84 -6.40 7.84 5.31
C SER A 84 -7.35 8.27 4.19
N SER A 85 -7.02 7.94 2.94
CA SER A 85 -7.91 8.24 1.80
C SER A 85 -9.22 7.43 1.86
N THR A 86 -9.15 6.15 2.24
CA THR A 86 -10.33 5.29 2.44
C THR A 86 -11.24 5.87 3.54
N THR A 87 -10.68 6.18 4.71
CA THR A 87 -11.42 6.76 5.84
C THR A 87 -12.06 8.08 5.45
N ARG A 88 -11.33 8.96 4.76
CA ARG A 88 -11.87 10.22 4.26
C ARG A 88 -13.01 10.02 3.25
N ALA A 89 -12.94 8.99 2.42
CA ALA A 89 -14.01 8.67 1.47
C ALA A 89 -15.26 8.13 2.18
N LEU A 90 -15.08 7.31 3.22
CA LEU A 90 -16.16 6.76 4.04
C LEU A 90 -16.95 7.86 4.75
N VAL A 91 -16.31 8.72 5.52
CA VAL A 91 -17.00 9.77 6.29
C VAL A 91 -17.28 11.03 5.48
N GLY A 92 -16.63 11.19 4.34
CA GLY A 92 -16.75 12.37 3.47
C GLY A 92 -15.83 13.53 3.89
N LYS A 93 -15.40 14.29 2.89
CA LYS A 93 -14.39 15.36 3.05
C LYS A 93 -14.76 16.42 4.09
N SER A 94 -16.06 16.78 4.18
CA SER A 94 -16.55 17.80 5.10
C SER A 94 -16.45 17.35 6.57
N HIS A 95 -16.88 16.13 6.87
CA HIS A 95 -16.79 15.58 8.22
C HIS A 95 -15.33 15.30 8.61
N TYR A 96 -14.55 14.69 7.71
CA TYR A 96 -13.13 14.41 7.95
C TYR A 96 -12.31 15.66 8.30
N LYS A 97 -12.61 16.81 7.67
CA LYS A 97 -11.95 18.07 7.98
C LYS A 97 -12.28 18.65 9.37
N LYS A 98 -13.44 18.32 9.91
CA LYS A 98 -13.87 18.79 11.25
C LYS A 98 -13.28 17.97 12.38
N LEU A 99 -12.75 16.77 12.10
CA LEU A 99 -12.10 15.92 13.09
C LEU A 99 -10.75 16.51 13.50
N SER A 100 -10.41 16.38 14.78
CA SER A 100 -9.05 16.64 15.26
C SER A 100 -8.07 15.62 14.70
N ASP A 101 -6.77 15.88 14.77
CA ASP A 101 -5.75 14.93 14.29
C ASP A 101 -5.81 13.60 15.06
N GLN A 102 -6.03 13.66 16.37
CA GLN A 102 -6.21 12.46 17.19
C GLN A 102 -7.44 11.65 16.78
N GLN A 103 -8.56 12.32 16.50
CA GLN A 103 -9.77 11.66 16.01
C GLN A 103 -9.57 11.02 14.64
N ARG A 104 -8.83 11.68 13.74
CA ARG A 104 -8.48 11.10 12.44
C ARG A 104 -7.64 9.83 12.59
N LEU A 105 -6.59 9.89 13.41
CA LEU A 105 -5.73 8.73 13.66
C LEU A 105 -6.50 7.55 14.26
N SER A 106 -7.33 7.80 15.28
CA SER A 106 -8.17 6.77 15.90
C SER A 106 -9.15 6.15 14.89
N LEU A 107 -9.78 6.98 14.04
CA LEU A 107 -10.73 6.49 13.04
C LEU A 107 -10.03 5.69 11.93
N ILE A 108 -8.85 6.11 11.50
CA ILE A 108 -8.03 5.36 10.53
C ILE A 108 -7.70 3.99 11.11
N ALA A 109 -7.22 3.92 12.35
CA ALA A 109 -6.91 2.66 13.00
C ALA A 109 -8.13 1.73 13.12
N ALA A 110 -9.32 2.26 13.45
CA ALA A 110 -10.55 1.48 13.52
C ALA A 110 -11.00 0.97 12.12
N VAL A 111 -10.75 1.74 11.07
CA VAL A 111 -11.01 1.31 9.68
C VAL A 111 -10.02 0.22 9.27
N ASP A 112 -8.74 0.34 9.61
CA ASP A 112 -7.74 -0.71 9.35
C ASP A 112 -8.11 -2.02 10.01
N GLN A 113 -8.50 -1.99 11.28
CA GLN A 113 -8.99 -3.16 11.99
C GLN A 113 -10.23 -3.77 11.31
N THR A 114 -11.10 -2.93 10.75
CA THR A 114 -12.28 -3.40 10.00
C THR A 114 -11.88 -4.08 8.69
N LEU A 115 -10.89 -3.56 7.97
CA LEU A 115 -10.37 -4.18 6.75
C LEU A 115 -9.70 -5.52 7.05
N ILE A 116 -8.89 -5.58 8.12
CA ILE A 116 -8.26 -6.83 8.58
C ILE A 116 -9.34 -7.85 8.98
N ARG A 117 -10.37 -7.44 9.71
CA ARG A 117 -11.50 -8.31 10.04
C ARG A 117 -12.14 -8.95 8.81
N TYR A 118 -12.38 -8.18 7.75
CA TYR A 118 -12.93 -8.75 6.50
C TYR A 118 -11.98 -9.73 5.82
N ALA A 119 -10.66 -9.53 5.95
CA ALA A 119 -9.70 -10.51 5.46
C ALA A 119 -9.74 -11.82 6.26
N PHE A 120 -9.95 -11.76 7.58
CA PHE A 120 -10.18 -12.95 8.42
C PHE A 120 -11.48 -13.68 8.06
N GLU A 121 -12.58 -12.94 7.85
CA GLU A 121 -13.84 -13.53 7.35
C GLU A 121 -13.63 -14.24 5.98
N GLY A 122 -12.74 -13.69 5.14
CA GLY A 122 -12.34 -14.30 3.87
C GLY A 122 -11.52 -15.59 4.05
N LEU A 123 -10.64 -15.65 5.05
CA LEU A 123 -9.81 -16.82 5.33
C LEU A 123 -10.64 -18.07 5.65
N GLU A 124 -11.70 -17.93 6.45
CA GLU A 124 -12.61 -19.02 6.77
C GLU A 124 -13.30 -19.60 5.53
N SER A 125 -13.53 -18.76 4.53
CA SER A 125 -14.18 -19.12 3.27
C SER A 125 -13.20 -19.48 2.16
N TYR A 126 -11.89 -19.48 2.44
CA TYR A 126 -10.87 -19.78 1.44
C TYR A 126 -10.90 -21.27 1.07
N GLY A 127 -11.06 -21.52 -0.22
CA GLY A 127 -11.14 -22.87 -0.80
C GLY A 127 -10.21 -23.04 -2.00
N GLY A 128 -8.99 -22.47 -1.93
CA GLY A 128 -7.99 -22.56 -2.99
C GLY A 128 -8.13 -21.53 -4.12
N GLN A 129 -8.74 -20.38 -3.81
CA GLN A 129 -8.82 -19.28 -4.78
C GLN A 129 -7.42 -18.72 -5.09
N VAL A 130 -7.19 -18.39 -6.37
CA VAL A 130 -5.98 -17.76 -6.85
C VAL A 130 -6.32 -16.38 -7.39
N PHE A 131 -5.49 -15.39 -7.07
CA PHE A 131 -5.67 -14.01 -7.50
C PHE A 131 -4.65 -13.67 -8.60
N ARG A 132 -5.12 -13.15 -9.73
CA ARG A 132 -4.27 -12.73 -10.85
C ARG A 132 -4.58 -11.30 -11.27
N VAL A 133 -3.56 -10.50 -11.50
CA VAL A 133 -3.72 -9.19 -12.14
C VAL A 133 -4.04 -9.41 -13.61
N ALA A 134 -5.26 -9.08 -14.00
CA ALA A 134 -5.74 -9.23 -15.39
C ALA A 134 -5.40 -8.01 -16.24
N ASP A 135 -5.52 -6.79 -15.70
CA ASP A 135 -5.14 -5.54 -16.36
C ASP A 135 -4.92 -4.42 -15.35
N VAL A 136 -4.24 -3.38 -15.80
CA VAL A 136 -4.01 -2.14 -15.04
C VAL A 136 -4.35 -0.94 -15.91
N VAL A 137 -5.20 -0.07 -15.39
CA VAL A 137 -5.57 1.20 -16.03
C VAL A 137 -5.12 2.34 -15.13
N VAL A 138 -4.18 3.17 -15.60
CA VAL A 138 -3.61 4.29 -14.83
C VAL A 138 -3.91 5.62 -15.53
N ASN A 139 -4.37 6.59 -14.78
CA ASN A 139 -4.42 7.99 -15.17
C ASN A 139 -3.34 8.76 -14.40
N GLU A 140 -2.17 8.90 -14.99
CA GLU A 140 -1.01 9.54 -14.36
C GLU A 140 -1.25 10.99 -13.99
N LYS A 141 -2.00 11.74 -14.81
CA LYS A 141 -2.32 13.15 -14.54
C LYS A 141 -3.16 13.32 -13.27
N ARG A 142 -4.02 12.34 -12.97
CA ARG A 142 -4.86 12.34 -11.76
C ARG A 142 -4.21 11.60 -10.60
N GLY A 143 -3.13 10.85 -10.84
CA GLY A 143 -2.52 9.96 -9.87
C GLY A 143 -3.49 8.90 -9.34
N MET A 144 -4.35 8.36 -10.22
CA MET A 144 -5.35 7.35 -9.87
C MET A 144 -5.45 6.27 -10.95
N GLY A 145 -5.87 5.08 -10.56
CA GLY A 145 -6.02 3.97 -11.48
C GLY A 145 -6.86 2.84 -10.92
N TRP A 146 -6.97 1.78 -11.70
CA TRP A 146 -7.61 0.52 -11.32
C TRP A 146 -6.67 -0.63 -11.64
N VAL A 147 -6.51 -1.52 -10.70
CA VAL A 147 -5.93 -2.85 -10.91
C VAL A 147 -7.09 -3.82 -11.00
N GLN A 148 -7.27 -4.43 -12.16
CA GLN A 148 -8.28 -5.44 -12.40
C GLN A 148 -7.72 -6.79 -11.99
N VAL A 149 -8.35 -7.44 -11.03
CA VAL A 149 -7.93 -8.71 -10.46
C VAL A 149 -8.99 -9.75 -10.72
N LEU A 150 -8.60 -10.87 -11.28
CA LEU A 150 -9.43 -12.05 -11.41
C LEU A 150 -9.17 -12.98 -10.23
N MET A 151 -10.18 -13.27 -9.44
CA MET A 151 -10.17 -14.33 -8.46
C MET A 151 -10.69 -15.60 -9.11
N GLU A 152 -9.78 -16.50 -9.46
CA GLU A 152 -10.10 -17.83 -9.98
C GLU A 152 -10.42 -18.77 -8.82
N SER A 153 -11.45 -19.58 -8.96
CA SER A 153 -11.88 -20.49 -7.90
C SER A 153 -12.16 -21.89 -8.44
N PRO A 154 -11.69 -22.95 -7.75
CA PRO A 154 -12.02 -24.32 -8.16
C PRO A 154 -13.48 -24.70 -7.86
N ILE A 155 -14.22 -23.90 -7.07
CA ILE A 155 -15.51 -24.28 -6.51
C ILE A 155 -16.66 -23.39 -7.04
N ILE A 156 -16.40 -22.09 -7.24
CA ILE A 156 -17.37 -21.10 -7.67
C ILE A 156 -16.90 -20.42 -8.96
N PRO A 157 -17.79 -19.81 -9.75
CA PRO A 157 -17.38 -19.02 -10.92
C PRO A 157 -16.39 -17.90 -10.54
N ASP A 158 -15.47 -17.60 -11.44
CA ASP A 158 -14.50 -16.54 -11.28
C ASP A 158 -15.15 -15.19 -10.96
N ILE A 159 -14.50 -14.44 -10.09
CA ILE A 159 -15.00 -13.14 -9.63
C ILE A 159 -14.00 -12.05 -9.98
N ASN A 160 -14.48 -10.98 -10.59
CA ASN A 160 -13.70 -9.77 -10.78
C ASN A 160 -13.64 -8.97 -9.46
N LEU A 161 -12.43 -8.73 -9.00
CA LEU A 161 -12.08 -7.81 -7.93
C LEU A 161 -11.28 -6.68 -8.56
N ASP A 162 -11.69 -5.43 -8.36
CA ASP A 162 -10.91 -4.32 -8.88
C ASP A 162 -10.43 -3.47 -7.71
N ILE A 163 -9.15 -3.17 -7.69
CA ILE A 163 -8.54 -2.31 -6.67
C ILE A 163 -8.42 -0.90 -7.23
N LEU A 164 -9.08 0.05 -6.61
CA LEU A 164 -8.85 1.47 -6.87
C LEU A 164 -7.51 1.85 -6.23
N ILE A 165 -6.63 2.42 -7.03
CA ILE A 165 -5.30 2.84 -6.58
C ILE A 165 -5.15 4.35 -6.70
N LYS A 166 -4.29 4.90 -5.85
CA LYS A 166 -3.92 6.30 -5.82
C LYS A 166 -2.43 6.44 -5.58
N ARG A 167 -1.82 7.39 -6.27
CA ARG A 167 -0.42 7.76 -6.06
C ARG A 167 -0.32 8.75 -4.90
N ASN A 168 0.52 8.42 -3.92
CA ASN A 168 0.77 9.30 -2.78
C ASN A 168 1.83 10.37 -3.07
N ASP A 169 2.08 11.24 -2.09
CA ASP A 169 3.05 12.34 -2.23
C ASP A 169 4.51 11.85 -2.36
N ALA A 170 4.81 10.62 -1.95
CA ALA A 170 6.09 9.96 -2.16
C ALA A 170 6.18 9.20 -3.51
N ASN A 171 5.24 9.43 -4.41
CA ASN A 171 5.14 8.80 -5.74
C ASN A 171 4.86 7.28 -5.72
N ALA A 172 4.49 6.69 -4.58
CA ALA A 172 4.13 5.30 -4.46
C ALA A 172 2.62 5.09 -4.75
N TRP A 173 2.29 3.99 -5.41
CA TRP A 173 0.91 3.61 -5.66
C TRP A 173 0.37 2.77 -4.50
N GLN A 174 -0.79 3.17 -3.96
CA GLN A 174 -1.44 2.51 -2.84
C GLN A 174 -2.91 2.21 -3.16
N ALA A 175 -3.43 1.11 -2.63
CA ALA A 175 -4.84 0.78 -2.69
C ALA A 175 -5.65 1.75 -1.82
N VAL A 176 -6.85 2.14 -2.29
CA VAL A 176 -7.76 3.04 -1.54
C VAL A 176 -9.19 2.54 -1.47
N ASP A 177 -9.58 1.62 -2.33
CA ASP A 177 -10.91 1.00 -2.31
C ASP A 177 -10.87 -0.33 -3.07
N ILE A 178 -11.80 -1.20 -2.78
CA ILE A 178 -11.98 -2.47 -3.49
C ILE A 178 -13.39 -2.52 -4.07
N ARG A 179 -13.50 -2.97 -5.32
CA ARG A 179 -14.77 -3.18 -6.03
C ARG A 179 -14.98 -4.65 -6.30
N VAL A 180 -16.08 -5.18 -5.84
CA VAL A 180 -16.50 -6.56 -6.06
C VAL A 180 -17.82 -6.53 -6.80
N LYS A 181 -17.92 -7.22 -7.94
CA LYS A 181 -19.13 -7.25 -8.78
C LYS A 181 -19.69 -5.84 -9.08
N GLY A 182 -18.80 -4.89 -9.33
CA GLY A 182 -19.14 -3.52 -9.70
C GLY A 182 -19.44 -2.56 -8.55
N ILE A 183 -19.47 -3.00 -7.28
CA ILE A 183 -19.80 -2.16 -6.13
C ILE A 183 -18.57 -2.03 -5.23
N THR A 184 -18.18 -0.79 -4.90
CA THR A 184 -17.00 -0.55 -4.05
C THR A 184 -17.35 -0.65 -2.56
N TYR A 185 -16.34 -1.02 -1.75
CA TYR A 185 -16.48 -1.05 -0.28
C TYR A 185 -16.95 0.29 0.28
N VAL A 186 -16.32 1.39 -0.16
CA VAL A 186 -16.73 2.74 0.25
C VAL A 186 -18.19 3.01 -0.15
N ALA A 187 -18.64 2.61 -1.33
CA ALA A 187 -20.03 2.82 -1.76
C ALA A 187 -21.02 2.12 -0.82
N ILE A 188 -20.69 0.91 -0.37
CA ILE A 188 -21.54 0.13 0.56
C ILE A 188 -21.59 0.77 1.96
N LYS A 189 -20.44 1.24 2.47
CA LYS A 189 -20.31 1.61 3.90
C LYS A 189 -20.50 3.09 4.18
N LYS A 190 -20.19 3.98 3.22
CA LYS A 190 -20.18 5.44 3.43
C LYS A 190 -21.51 6.00 3.96
N HIS A 191 -22.64 5.43 3.53
CA HIS A 191 -23.94 5.94 3.94
C HIS A 191 -24.15 5.73 5.44
N LYS A 192 -23.92 4.49 5.90
CA LYS A 192 -24.05 4.16 7.32
C LYS A 192 -23.06 4.91 8.23
N TYR A 193 -21.81 5.08 7.77
CA TYR A 193 -20.81 5.80 8.56
C TYR A 193 -21.19 7.27 8.72
N ARG A 194 -21.71 7.91 7.66
CA ARG A 194 -22.13 9.31 7.69
C ARG A 194 -23.40 9.51 8.52
N GLU A 195 -24.38 8.63 8.38
CA GLU A 195 -25.59 8.61 9.19
C GLU A 195 -25.25 8.59 10.69
N ILE A 196 -24.42 7.63 11.14
CA ILE A 196 -24.03 7.55 12.55
C ILE A 196 -23.28 8.83 12.97
N LEU A 197 -22.37 9.31 12.14
CA LEU A 197 -21.56 10.50 12.45
C LEU A 197 -22.43 11.78 12.53
N GLU A 198 -23.46 11.93 11.70
CA GLU A 198 -24.36 13.07 11.64
C GLU A 198 -25.38 13.04 12.76
N GLU A 199 -25.96 11.88 13.06
CA GLU A 199 -27.05 11.74 14.03
C GLU A 199 -26.58 11.51 15.46
N GLN A 200 -25.46 10.78 15.65
CA GLN A 200 -25.00 10.30 16.95
C GLN A 200 -23.61 10.80 17.32
N GLY A 201 -22.88 11.37 16.36
CA GLY A 201 -21.55 11.95 16.57
C GLY A 201 -20.39 10.97 16.42
N PHE A 202 -19.18 11.52 16.60
CA PHE A 202 -17.92 10.79 16.39
C PHE A 202 -17.75 9.58 17.32
N ASN A 203 -18.08 9.74 18.61
CA ASN A 203 -17.89 8.66 19.59
C ASN A 203 -18.76 7.45 19.25
N ALA A 204 -20.01 7.65 18.86
CA ALA A 204 -20.89 6.55 18.46
C ALA A 204 -20.39 5.81 17.21
N LEU A 205 -19.77 6.51 16.25
CA LEU A 205 -19.13 5.86 15.12
C LEU A 205 -17.91 5.02 15.57
N MET A 206 -17.08 5.57 16.47
CA MET A 206 -15.92 4.85 17.02
C MET A 206 -16.36 3.62 17.80
N ASP A 207 -17.33 3.75 18.70
CA ASP A 207 -17.86 2.62 19.49
C ASP A 207 -18.40 1.52 18.55
N ASN A 208 -19.18 1.90 17.53
CA ASN A 208 -19.72 0.94 16.56
C ASN A 208 -18.64 0.16 15.80
N LEU A 209 -17.53 0.79 15.46
CA LEU A 209 -16.41 0.14 14.77
C LEU A 209 -15.58 -0.71 15.74
N THR A 210 -15.23 -0.13 16.88
CA THR A 210 -14.37 -0.77 17.88
C THR A 210 -15.05 -2.01 18.48
N ASP A 211 -16.31 -1.90 18.88
CA ASP A 211 -17.06 -3.04 19.45
C ASP A 211 -17.11 -4.22 18.46
N LYS A 212 -17.48 -3.94 17.21
CA LYS A 212 -17.52 -5.00 16.17
C LYS A 212 -16.18 -5.66 15.91
N ASN A 213 -15.10 -4.88 15.90
CA ASN A 213 -13.77 -5.41 15.68
C ASN A 213 -13.30 -6.20 16.91
N THR A 214 -13.52 -5.66 18.12
CA THR A 214 -13.16 -6.32 19.39
C THR A 214 -13.91 -7.64 19.57
N ASP A 215 -15.22 -7.65 19.38
CA ASP A 215 -16.04 -8.85 19.50
C ASP A 215 -15.60 -9.93 18.51
N PHE A 216 -15.32 -9.54 17.27
CA PHE A 216 -14.84 -10.44 16.24
C PHE A 216 -13.49 -11.07 16.63
N PHE A 217 -12.48 -10.25 16.92
CA PHE A 217 -11.15 -10.76 17.24
C PHE A 217 -11.14 -11.56 18.54
N LYS A 218 -11.93 -11.18 19.53
CA LYS A 218 -12.12 -11.97 20.74
C LYS A 218 -12.66 -13.38 20.44
N ALA A 219 -13.61 -13.49 19.52
CA ALA A 219 -14.15 -14.79 19.10
C ALA A 219 -13.11 -15.61 18.33
N VAL A 220 -12.36 -14.98 17.41
CA VAL A 220 -11.29 -15.63 16.64
C VAL A 220 -10.19 -16.15 17.56
N CYS A 221 -9.73 -15.34 18.51
CA CYS A 221 -8.68 -15.72 19.46
C CYS A 221 -9.14 -16.85 20.40
N ALA A 222 -10.39 -16.79 20.89
CA ALA A 222 -10.96 -17.87 21.69
C ALA A 222 -11.08 -19.16 20.89
N GLY A 223 -11.41 -19.07 19.58
CA GLY A 223 -11.49 -20.22 18.67
C GLY A 223 -10.15 -20.91 18.43
N ALA A 224 -9.05 -20.15 18.40
CA ALA A 224 -7.69 -20.68 18.25
C ALA A 224 -7.24 -21.53 19.46
N ASN A 225 -7.88 -21.35 20.62
CA ASN A 225 -7.62 -22.10 21.84
C ASN A 225 -6.13 -22.22 22.22
N ASN A 226 -5.38 -21.14 22.02
CA ASN A 226 -3.95 -21.07 22.29
C ASN A 226 -3.63 -19.93 23.27
N PRO A 227 -3.36 -20.22 24.56
CA PRO A 227 -3.09 -19.19 25.56
C PRO A 227 -1.78 -18.42 25.34
N GLU A 228 -0.85 -18.92 24.52
CA GLU A 228 0.40 -18.22 24.20
C GLU A 228 0.16 -16.97 23.34
N LEU A 229 -1.02 -16.82 22.74
CA LEU A 229 -1.39 -15.68 21.91
C LEU A 229 -1.94 -14.50 22.71
N GLU A 230 -2.26 -14.68 24.00
CA GLU A 230 -2.80 -13.61 24.85
C GLU A 230 -1.86 -12.42 24.94
N GLY A 231 -2.40 -11.22 24.71
CA GLY A 231 -1.65 -9.96 24.73
C GLY A 231 -0.89 -9.63 23.46
N SER A 232 -0.95 -10.49 22.43
CA SER A 232 -0.44 -10.20 21.09
C SER A 232 -1.59 -9.77 20.17
N ALA A 233 -1.40 -8.76 19.34
CA ALA A 233 -2.45 -8.36 18.40
C ALA A 233 -2.76 -9.49 17.40
N PRO A 234 -4.03 -9.78 17.13
CA PRO A 234 -5.25 -9.11 17.61
C PRO A 234 -5.80 -9.68 18.93
N CYS A 235 -5.11 -10.59 19.55
CA CYS A 235 -5.51 -11.29 20.78
C CYS A 235 -5.00 -10.59 22.04
#